data_287324bd9363ce45a67abc9329e4fafe
#
_entry.id   287324bd9363ce45a67abc9329e4fafe
#
_cell.length_a   1.000
_cell.length_b   1.000
_cell.length_c   1.000
_cell.angle_alpha   90.00
_cell.angle_beta   90.00
_cell.angle_gamma   90.00
#
_symmetry.space_group_name_H-M   'P 1'
#
loop_
_entity.id
_entity.type
_entity.pdbx_description
1 polymer ?
#
loop_
_entity_poly.entity_id
_entity_poly.type
_entity_poly.pdbx_seq_one_letter_code
_entity_poly.pdbx_strand_id
1 'polypeptide(L)'
;EILIGLVGSEMCIRDRYGAIPVFVDVTIPEYNIDITQLEAAYSDKTKAVMIAHSLGNPFDLQSVKDYCDRHHLWLVEDNCDALGSEYTINGETRKTGTIGHIGTSSFYPPHHMTMGEGGAVYTNDPLLNKITNSFRDWGRDCWCVGGVDNTCKYRFSKQFGELPVAYDHKYVYSHFGYNLKLTDMQAAIGCAQLDKLDSIVLARRKNFQTLLDGLKDIEGLILPEPQKNSNPSWFGFLISVKEDAGFTRNELSEYLESKKIQTRNLFAGNLLKHPAFNEMRQTGEGYRVVGDLKGTDFILNNTFWIGVYPGMTEEMLQYMISTIKKFIAFRKV
;
A
#
# COMPACT_ATOMS: atom_id res chain seq x y z
N GLU A 1 6.59 4.88 -18.03
CA GLU A 1 7.19 4.80 -16.69
C GLU A 1 6.11 4.98 -15.64
N ILE A 2 6.27 4.29 -14.53
CA ILE A 2 5.41 4.41 -13.34
C ILE A 2 6.33 4.64 -12.14
N LEU A 3 6.09 5.72 -11.40
CA LEU A 3 6.78 5.98 -10.15
C LEU A 3 6.19 5.07 -9.07
N ILE A 4 7.05 4.33 -8.39
CA ILE A 4 6.64 3.37 -7.37
C ILE A 4 7.44 3.57 -6.08
N GLY A 5 6.76 3.33 -4.97
CA GLY A 5 7.35 3.30 -3.63
C GLY A 5 7.72 1.87 -3.20
N LEU A 6 7.76 1.61 -1.92
CA LEU A 6 8.31 0.41 -1.25
C LEU A 6 7.51 -0.90 -1.38
N VAL A 7 6.55 -1.09 -2.28
CA VAL A 7 5.64 -2.25 -2.24
C VAL A 7 5.83 -3.20 -3.41
N GLY A 8 5.67 -4.51 -3.17
CA GLY A 8 6.03 -5.58 -4.10
C GLY A 8 5.02 -5.93 -5.20
N SER A 9 3.79 -5.41 -5.17
CA SER A 9 2.74 -5.71 -6.18
C SER A 9 3.02 -5.12 -7.56
N GLU A 10 3.88 -4.11 -7.64
CA GLU A 10 4.22 -3.38 -8.86
C GLU A 10 5.11 -4.17 -9.83
N MET A 11 5.78 -5.21 -9.35
CA MET A 11 6.68 -6.05 -10.19
C MET A 11 5.93 -6.67 -11.37
N CYS A 12 4.69 -7.09 -11.18
CA CYS A 12 3.88 -7.71 -12.23
C CYS A 12 3.48 -6.73 -13.34
N ILE A 13 3.44 -5.41 -13.08
CA ILE A 13 3.08 -4.38 -14.04
C ILE A 13 4.12 -4.32 -15.17
N ARG A 14 5.41 -4.42 -14.82
CA ARG A 14 6.49 -4.48 -15.80
C ARG A 14 6.35 -5.66 -16.75
N ASP A 15 6.23 -6.85 -16.20
CA ASP A 15 6.30 -8.09 -16.99
C ASP A 15 5.09 -8.27 -17.92
N ARG A 16 3.93 -7.77 -17.51
CA ARG A 16 2.70 -7.92 -18.31
C ARG A 16 2.43 -6.77 -19.28
N TYR A 17 2.81 -5.56 -18.91
CA TYR A 17 2.44 -4.35 -19.65
C TYR A 17 3.64 -3.55 -20.15
N GLY A 18 4.86 -4.01 -19.92
CA GLY A 18 6.08 -3.33 -20.34
C GLY A 18 6.30 -1.98 -19.66
N ALA A 19 5.64 -1.74 -18.52
CA ALA A 19 5.85 -0.52 -17.76
C ALA A 19 7.22 -0.55 -17.08
N ILE A 20 7.94 0.56 -17.13
CA ILE A 20 9.25 0.71 -16.49
C ILE A 20 9.05 1.34 -15.12
N PRO A 21 9.38 0.62 -14.02
CA PRO A 21 9.34 1.18 -12.69
C PRO A 21 10.45 2.22 -12.50
N VAL A 22 10.10 3.32 -11.85
CA VAL A 22 11.03 4.38 -11.45
C VAL A 22 11.06 4.40 -9.93
N PHE A 23 12.16 3.94 -9.35
CA PHE A 23 12.34 3.88 -7.91
C PHE A 23 12.77 5.23 -7.37
N VAL A 24 12.08 5.69 -6.35
CA VAL A 24 12.33 6.95 -5.64
C VAL A 24 12.57 6.61 -4.17
N ASP A 25 13.48 7.33 -3.53
CA ASP A 25 13.81 7.09 -2.12
C ASP A 25 12.67 7.51 -1.18
N VAL A 26 12.82 7.21 0.09
CA VAL A 26 11.84 7.47 1.14
C VAL A 26 12.47 8.27 2.28
N THR A 27 11.63 9.02 3.00
CA THR A 27 12.01 9.76 4.20
C THR A 27 11.77 8.94 5.46
N ILE A 28 12.48 9.26 6.51
CA ILE A 28 12.35 8.73 7.87
C ILE A 28 12.25 9.95 8.77
N PRO A 29 11.30 10.01 9.71
CA PRO A 29 10.55 8.89 10.30
C PRO A 29 9.14 8.64 9.74
N GLU A 30 8.71 9.25 8.63
CA GLU A 30 7.39 9.03 8.05
C GLU A 30 7.31 7.72 7.25
N TYR A 31 8.44 7.23 6.76
CA TYR A 31 8.58 6.01 5.95
C TYR A 31 7.77 6.05 4.65
N ASN A 32 7.65 7.22 4.06
CA ASN A 32 6.93 7.48 2.82
C ASN A 32 7.86 8.08 1.76
N ILE A 33 7.37 8.16 0.52
CA ILE A 33 8.14 8.68 -0.62
C ILE A 33 8.75 10.06 -0.32
N ASP A 34 10.01 10.24 -0.72
CA ASP A 34 10.68 11.54 -0.70
C ASP A 34 10.15 12.43 -1.83
N ILE A 35 9.22 13.32 -1.48
CA ILE A 35 8.58 14.23 -2.43
C ILE A 35 9.57 15.18 -3.11
N THR A 36 10.74 15.41 -2.52
CA THR A 36 11.75 16.31 -3.10
C THR A 36 12.40 15.73 -4.36
N GLN A 37 12.27 14.41 -4.56
CA GLN A 37 12.84 13.70 -5.71
C GLN A 37 11.83 13.52 -6.86
N LEU A 38 10.57 13.91 -6.70
CA LEU A 38 9.51 13.69 -7.69
C LEU A 38 9.83 14.35 -9.04
N GLU A 39 10.30 15.60 -9.05
CA GLU A 39 10.64 16.27 -10.31
C GLU A 39 11.80 15.60 -11.06
N ALA A 40 12.79 15.07 -10.35
CA ALA A 40 13.88 14.29 -10.93
C ALA A 40 13.40 12.92 -11.45
N ALA A 41 12.28 12.43 -10.93
CA ALA A 41 11.66 11.18 -11.36
C ALA A 41 10.83 11.34 -12.64
N TYR A 42 10.46 12.57 -13.02
CA TYR A 42 9.65 12.82 -14.22
C TYR A 42 10.42 12.58 -15.51
N SER A 43 9.72 12.11 -16.51
CA SER A 43 10.10 12.11 -17.92
C SER A 43 8.85 12.17 -18.80
N ASP A 44 8.98 12.47 -20.09
CA ASP A 44 7.86 12.46 -21.04
C ASP A 44 7.21 11.08 -21.18
N LYS A 45 7.88 10.03 -20.72
CA LYS A 45 7.37 8.66 -20.70
C LYS A 45 6.62 8.32 -19.41
N THR A 46 6.69 9.15 -18.38
CA THR A 46 5.97 8.95 -17.11
C THR A 46 4.47 9.01 -17.36
N LYS A 47 3.72 8.07 -16.83
CA LYS A 47 2.26 7.96 -17.01
C LYS A 47 1.49 7.93 -15.70
N ALA A 48 2.09 7.41 -14.65
CA ALA A 48 1.42 7.24 -13.38
C ALA A 48 2.39 7.35 -12.21
N VAL A 49 1.82 7.69 -11.06
CA VAL A 49 2.40 7.51 -9.73
C VAL A 49 1.56 6.49 -9.01
N MET A 50 2.18 5.42 -8.52
CA MET A 50 1.52 4.38 -7.72
C MET A 50 2.29 4.21 -6.42
N ILE A 51 1.68 4.56 -5.30
CA ILE A 51 2.34 4.61 -3.99
C ILE A 51 1.42 4.04 -2.93
N ALA A 52 2.00 3.25 -2.00
CA ALA A 52 1.31 2.78 -0.81
C ALA A 52 1.39 3.79 0.33
N HIS A 53 0.35 3.82 1.16
CA HIS A 53 0.36 4.49 2.45
C HIS A 53 1.04 3.57 3.46
N SER A 54 2.32 3.82 3.74
CA SER A 54 3.21 2.90 4.47
C SER A 54 2.67 2.55 5.86
N LEU A 55 2.33 1.28 6.08
CA LEU A 55 1.74 0.75 7.32
C LEU A 55 0.62 1.63 7.92
N GLY A 56 -0.19 2.24 7.06
CA GLY A 56 -1.31 3.07 7.47
C GLY A 56 -1.00 4.55 7.60
N ASN A 57 0.26 4.96 7.46
CA ASN A 57 0.67 6.37 7.45
C ASN A 57 0.53 6.94 6.03
N PRO A 58 -0.39 7.88 5.78
CA PRO A 58 -0.52 8.47 4.45
C PRO A 58 0.79 9.14 4.00
N PHE A 59 1.15 9.02 2.73
CA PHE A 59 2.20 9.87 2.16
C PHE A 59 1.69 11.33 2.00
N ASP A 60 2.57 12.27 1.67
CA ASP A 60 2.17 13.66 1.41
C ASP A 60 1.30 13.75 0.15
N LEU A 61 0.01 13.48 0.35
CA LEU A 61 -0.99 13.46 -0.71
C LEU A 61 -1.17 14.81 -1.40
N GLN A 62 -1.00 15.93 -0.68
CA GLN A 62 -1.08 17.27 -1.29
C GLN A 62 0.02 17.43 -2.32
N SER A 63 1.28 17.22 -1.93
CA SER A 63 2.44 17.40 -2.82
C SER A 63 2.43 16.42 -3.99
N VAL A 64 2.10 15.15 -3.74
CA VAL A 64 2.03 14.12 -4.80
C VAL A 64 0.87 14.40 -5.76
N LYS A 65 -0.29 14.80 -5.26
CA LYS A 65 -1.44 15.15 -6.10
C LYS A 65 -1.16 16.36 -6.98
N ASP A 66 -0.59 17.42 -6.40
CA ASP A 66 -0.21 18.64 -7.13
C ASP A 66 0.84 18.34 -8.24
N TYR A 67 1.79 17.45 -7.94
CA TYR A 67 2.75 16.96 -8.91
C TYR A 67 2.06 16.19 -10.05
N CYS A 68 1.18 15.26 -9.74
CA CYS A 68 0.43 14.49 -10.74
C CYS A 68 -0.42 15.39 -11.64
N ASP A 69 -1.08 16.40 -11.06
CA ASP A 69 -1.93 17.33 -11.81
C ASP A 69 -1.10 18.22 -12.77
N ARG A 70 0.05 18.74 -12.31
CA ARG A 70 0.96 19.52 -13.16
C ARG A 70 1.47 18.75 -14.37
N HIS A 71 1.77 17.47 -14.20
CA HIS A 71 2.34 16.62 -15.23
C HIS A 71 1.32 15.72 -15.94
N HIS A 72 0.02 15.89 -15.65
CA HIS A 72 -1.08 15.09 -16.21
C HIS A 72 -0.89 13.58 -16.01
N LEU A 73 -0.46 13.18 -14.82
CA LEU A 73 -0.20 11.79 -14.43
C LEU A 73 -1.39 11.17 -13.71
N TRP A 74 -1.58 9.87 -13.88
CA TRP A 74 -2.49 9.12 -13.04
C TRP A 74 -1.89 8.93 -11.64
N LEU A 75 -2.71 9.16 -10.60
CA LEU A 75 -2.36 8.82 -9.21
C LEU A 75 -3.16 7.59 -8.79
N VAL A 76 -2.44 6.54 -8.41
CA VAL A 76 -3.00 5.31 -7.83
C VAL A 76 -2.53 5.23 -6.38
N GLU A 77 -3.49 5.24 -5.46
CA GLU A 77 -3.24 5.08 -4.02
C GLU A 77 -3.37 3.60 -3.64
N ASP A 78 -2.29 2.96 -3.23
CA ASP A 78 -2.38 1.67 -2.56
C ASP A 78 -2.74 1.91 -1.08
N ASN A 79 -4.01 1.70 -0.78
CA ASN A 79 -4.60 1.92 0.54
C ASN A 79 -4.77 0.62 1.34
N CYS A 80 -4.07 -0.46 0.96
CA CYS A 80 -4.23 -1.77 1.57
C CYS A 80 -3.99 -1.74 3.09
N ASP A 81 -2.96 -1.03 3.54
CA ASP A 81 -2.60 -0.88 4.94
C ASP A 81 -3.26 0.32 5.64
N ALA A 82 -4.01 1.15 4.90
CA ALA A 82 -4.45 2.45 5.40
C ALA A 82 -5.97 2.65 5.39
N LEU A 83 -6.72 1.56 5.34
CA LEU A 83 -8.18 1.65 5.38
C LEU A 83 -8.65 2.38 6.66
N GLY A 84 -9.40 3.47 6.48
CA GLY A 84 -9.83 4.34 7.58
C GLY A 84 -8.86 5.47 7.93
N SER A 85 -7.69 5.55 7.33
CA SER A 85 -6.82 6.72 7.41
C SER A 85 -7.45 7.93 6.73
N GLU A 86 -7.08 9.11 7.20
CA GLU A 86 -7.58 10.39 6.70
C GLU A 86 -6.42 11.32 6.37
N TYR A 87 -6.64 12.19 5.39
CA TYR A 87 -5.72 13.23 5.01
C TYR A 87 -6.46 14.53 4.70
N THR A 88 -5.95 15.65 5.19
CA THR A 88 -6.52 16.97 4.90
C THR A 88 -5.81 17.58 3.70
N ILE A 89 -6.52 17.65 2.58
CA ILE A 89 -6.04 18.22 1.32
C ILE A 89 -6.89 19.43 0.95
N ASN A 90 -6.26 20.57 0.61
CA ASN A 90 -6.95 21.83 0.29
C ASN A 90 -7.97 22.26 1.35
N GLY A 91 -7.71 21.95 2.63
CA GLY A 91 -8.61 22.27 3.74
C GLY A 91 -9.78 21.32 3.94
N GLU A 92 -9.93 20.30 3.11
CA GLU A 92 -10.95 19.24 3.23
C GLU A 92 -10.33 17.95 3.73
N THR A 93 -10.91 17.32 4.77
CA THR A 93 -10.47 16.01 5.26
C THR A 93 -11.18 14.90 4.50
N ARG A 94 -10.40 14.03 3.87
CA ARG A 94 -10.87 12.92 3.05
C ARG A 94 -10.24 11.61 3.48
N LYS A 95 -10.89 10.49 3.19
CA LYS A 95 -10.30 9.15 3.38
C LYS A 95 -9.21 8.92 2.35
N THR A 96 -8.09 8.33 2.78
CA THR A 96 -7.06 7.86 1.86
C THR A 96 -7.62 6.82 0.89
N GLY A 97 -7.00 6.72 -0.28
CA GLY A 97 -7.52 5.91 -1.39
C GLY A 97 -8.63 6.59 -2.21
N THR A 98 -9.15 7.76 -1.76
CA THR A 98 -10.21 8.51 -2.46
C THR A 98 -9.77 9.86 -3.01
N ILE A 99 -8.49 10.18 -2.92
CA ILE A 99 -7.89 11.45 -3.34
C ILE A 99 -7.28 11.34 -4.75
N GLY A 100 -6.63 10.23 -5.03
CA GLY A 100 -6.13 9.92 -6.37
C GLY A 100 -7.22 9.53 -7.37
N HIS A 101 -6.82 9.10 -8.53
CA HIS A 101 -7.74 8.66 -9.59
C HIS A 101 -8.29 7.24 -9.33
N ILE A 102 -7.45 6.38 -8.76
CA ILE A 102 -7.77 5.00 -8.38
C ILE A 102 -7.25 4.76 -6.98
N GLY A 103 -8.06 4.11 -6.15
CA GLY A 103 -7.64 3.56 -4.87
C GLY A 103 -7.80 2.05 -4.84
N THR A 104 -6.94 1.38 -4.06
CA THR A 104 -7.03 -0.06 -3.82
C THR A 104 -7.12 -0.33 -2.33
N SER A 105 -7.81 -1.40 -1.95
CA SER A 105 -7.80 -1.92 -0.58
C SER A 105 -7.72 -3.43 -0.61
N SER A 106 -7.02 -4.00 0.35
CA SER A 106 -6.96 -5.44 0.56
C SER A 106 -7.79 -5.83 1.77
N PHE A 107 -8.48 -6.94 1.63
CA PHE A 107 -9.23 -7.60 2.71
C PHE A 107 -8.65 -8.96 3.05
N TYR A 108 -7.36 -9.14 2.77
CA TYR A 108 -6.53 -10.23 3.25
C TYR A 108 -6.52 -10.25 4.80
N PRO A 109 -6.46 -11.41 5.47
CA PRO A 109 -6.69 -11.55 6.92
C PRO A 109 -5.98 -10.54 7.84
N PRO A 110 -4.70 -10.16 7.66
CA PRO A 110 -4.03 -9.24 8.58
C PRO A 110 -4.43 -7.77 8.43
N HIS A 111 -5.13 -7.40 7.35
CA HIS A 111 -5.55 -6.00 7.15
C HIS A 111 -6.63 -5.55 8.14
N HIS A 112 -7.05 -4.29 8.06
CA HIS A 112 -8.01 -3.68 9.00
C HIS A 112 -9.33 -4.43 9.08
N MET A 113 -9.81 -4.93 7.96
CA MET A 113 -10.95 -5.84 7.88
C MET A 113 -10.60 -7.00 6.96
N THR A 114 -11.28 -8.14 7.12
CA THR A 114 -11.01 -9.33 6.33
C THR A 114 -12.24 -9.87 5.63
N MET A 115 -12.03 -10.49 4.47
CA MET A 115 -13.02 -11.29 3.75
C MET A 115 -12.54 -12.75 3.59
N GLY A 116 -11.53 -13.17 4.38
CA GLY A 116 -10.75 -14.39 4.14
C GLY A 116 -9.71 -14.13 3.06
N GLU A 117 -10.15 -13.92 1.84
CA GLU A 117 -9.41 -13.31 0.73
C GLU A 117 -10.35 -12.34 0.02
N GLY A 118 -9.82 -11.23 -0.46
CA GLY A 118 -10.58 -10.21 -1.18
C GLY A 118 -9.89 -8.88 -1.23
N GLY A 119 -10.47 -7.95 -1.96
CA GLY A 119 -10.01 -6.58 -2.11
C GLY A 119 -11.00 -5.74 -2.89
N ALA A 120 -10.71 -4.47 -2.99
CA ALA A 120 -11.48 -3.53 -3.79
C ALA A 120 -10.56 -2.61 -4.59
N VAL A 121 -10.97 -2.33 -5.82
CA VAL A 121 -10.46 -1.22 -6.62
C VAL A 121 -11.60 -0.24 -6.80
N TYR A 122 -11.38 1.01 -6.49
CA TYR A 122 -12.43 2.02 -6.52
C TYR A 122 -11.96 3.32 -7.17
N THR A 123 -12.87 3.99 -7.84
CA THR A 123 -12.63 5.24 -8.56
C THR A 123 -13.95 6.01 -8.70
N ASN A 124 -13.84 7.35 -8.80
CA ASN A 124 -14.97 8.21 -9.14
C ASN A 124 -15.12 8.43 -10.65
N ASP A 125 -14.16 7.96 -11.47
CA ASP A 125 -14.23 8.07 -12.93
C ASP A 125 -15.05 6.91 -13.52
N PRO A 126 -16.18 7.19 -14.22
CA PRO A 126 -17.03 6.16 -14.79
C PRO A 126 -16.34 5.31 -15.88
N LEU A 127 -15.35 5.87 -16.60
CA LEU A 127 -14.61 5.12 -17.61
C LEU A 127 -13.62 4.17 -16.94
N LEU A 128 -12.86 4.63 -15.95
CA LEU A 128 -11.97 3.78 -15.16
C LEU A 128 -12.73 2.67 -14.46
N ASN A 129 -13.94 2.94 -13.95
CA ASN A 129 -14.80 1.92 -13.37
C ASN A 129 -15.19 0.83 -14.37
N LYS A 130 -15.54 1.20 -15.61
CA LYS A 130 -15.82 0.22 -16.67
C LYS A 130 -14.59 -0.61 -17.03
N ILE A 131 -13.44 0.03 -17.14
CA ILE A 131 -12.16 -0.62 -17.47
C ILE A 131 -11.78 -1.63 -16.37
N THR A 132 -11.83 -1.23 -15.11
CA THR A 132 -11.50 -2.12 -13.98
C THR A 132 -12.46 -3.31 -13.87
N ASN A 133 -13.74 -3.09 -14.07
CA ASN A 133 -14.73 -4.18 -14.13
C ASN A 133 -14.47 -5.15 -15.29
N SER A 134 -14.08 -4.63 -16.46
CA SER A 134 -13.72 -5.45 -17.60
C SER A 134 -12.47 -6.29 -17.31
N PHE A 135 -11.41 -5.70 -16.75
CA PHE A 135 -10.22 -6.44 -16.33
C PHE A 135 -10.52 -7.53 -15.29
N ARG A 136 -11.39 -7.25 -14.32
CA ARG A 136 -11.84 -8.24 -13.33
C ARG A 136 -12.58 -9.41 -13.97
N ASP A 137 -13.25 -9.18 -15.11
CA ASP A 137 -14.20 -10.08 -15.78
C ASP A 137 -13.66 -10.57 -17.14
N TRP A 138 -12.45 -11.09 -17.18
CA TRP A 138 -11.74 -11.67 -18.33
C TRP A 138 -11.44 -10.71 -19.49
N GLY A 139 -11.63 -9.42 -19.34
CA GLY A 139 -11.49 -8.45 -20.43
C GLY A 139 -12.74 -8.32 -21.31
N ARG A 140 -13.93 -8.68 -20.76
CA ARG A 140 -15.20 -8.50 -21.46
C ARG A 140 -15.52 -7.05 -21.71
N ASP A 141 -16.02 -6.77 -22.91
CA ASP A 141 -16.52 -5.43 -23.27
C ASP A 141 -17.89 -5.10 -22.63
N CYS A 142 -18.66 -6.11 -22.30
CA CYS A 142 -19.99 -5.96 -21.72
C CYS A 142 -19.91 -5.52 -20.23
N TRP A 143 -20.60 -4.43 -19.91
CA TRP A 143 -20.72 -3.88 -18.53
C TRP A 143 -22.11 -4.09 -17.89
N CYS A 144 -22.93 -4.98 -18.42
CA CYS A 144 -24.21 -5.32 -17.84
C CYS A 144 -24.04 -5.92 -16.45
N VAL A 145 -24.85 -5.47 -15.51
CA VAL A 145 -24.89 -6.03 -14.15
C VAL A 145 -25.31 -7.50 -14.21
N GLY A 146 -24.69 -8.35 -13.39
CA GLY A 146 -25.04 -9.77 -13.31
C GLY A 146 -26.55 -9.97 -13.04
N GLY A 147 -27.15 -10.89 -13.78
CA GLY A 147 -28.60 -11.15 -13.69
C GLY A 147 -29.52 -10.18 -14.43
N VAL A 148 -28.98 -9.09 -15.00
CA VAL A 148 -29.79 -8.13 -15.80
C VAL A 148 -29.20 -8.00 -17.19
N ASP A 149 -29.86 -8.58 -18.17
CA ASP A 149 -29.40 -8.55 -19.53
C ASP A 149 -29.71 -7.23 -20.26
N ASN A 150 -28.87 -6.92 -21.25
CA ASN A 150 -29.07 -5.81 -22.19
C ASN A 150 -29.19 -4.40 -21.58
N THR A 151 -28.66 -4.16 -20.39
CA THR A 151 -28.59 -2.79 -19.82
C THR A 151 -27.69 -1.88 -20.64
N CYS A 152 -26.75 -2.41 -21.40
CA CYS A 152 -25.92 -1.68 -22.38
C CYS A 152 -26.70 -1.24 -23.63
N LYS A 153 -27.86 -1.83 -23.95
CA LYS A 153 -28.69 -1.63 -25.15
C LYS A 153 -28.00 -2.00 -26.46
N TYR A 154 -26.87 -2.75 -26.40
CA TYR A 154 -26.07 -3.10 -27.58
C TYR A 154 -25.92 -4.62 -27.78
N ARG A 155 -26.73 -5.43 -27.10
CA ARG A 155 -26.53 -6.88 -27.06
C ARG A 155 -26.34 -7.49 -28.46
N PHE A 156 -27.16 -7.09 -29.44
CA PHE A 156 -27.14 -7.64 -30.79
C PHE A 156 -27.06 -6.57 -31.89
N SER A 157 -26.84 -5.29 -31.55
CA SER A 157 -26.99 -4.18 -32.48
C SER A 157 -25.68 -3.53 -32.92
N LYS A 158 -24.54 -3.99 -32.39
CA LYS A 158 -23.23 -3.37 -32.63
C LYS A 158 -22.28 -4.36 -33.30
N GLN A 159 -21.47 -3.89 -34.24
CA GLN A 159 -20.39 -4.67 -34.83
C GLN A 159 -19.14 -4.57 -33.96
N PHE A 160 -18.48 -5.71 -33.74
CA PHE A 160 -17.25 -5.82 -32.93
C PHE A 160 -16.17 -6.52 -33.75
N GLY A 161 -15.18 -5.73 -34.22
CA GLY A 161 -14.07 -6.25 -35.02
C GLY A 161 -14.56 -7.12 -36.17
N GLU A 162 -13.99 -8.31 -36.32
CA GLU A 162 -14.33 -9.29 -37.37
C GLU A 162 -15.40 -10.31 -36.97
N LEU A 163 -16.03 -10.12 -35.77
CA LEU A 163 -17.08 -11.02 -35.32
C LEU A 163 -18.32 -10.94 -36.26
N PRO A 164 -19.15 -12.00 -36.32
CA PRO A 164 -20.38 -11.95 -37.11
C PRO A 164 -21.29 -10.79 -36.71
N VAL A 165 -22.05 -10.25 -37.66
CA VAL A 165 -23.07 -9.23 -37.40
C VAL A 165 -24.06 -9.74 -36.36
N ALA A 166 -24.45 -8.90 -35.42
CA ALA A 166 -25.32 -9.23 -34.25
C ALA A 166 -24.75 -10.28 -33.28
N TYR A 167 -23.43 -10.39 -33.22
CA TYR A 167 -22.80 -11.22 -32.21
C TYR A 167 -23.18 -10.74 -30.80
N ASP A 168 -23.42 -11.67 -29.87
CA ASP A 168 -23.84 -11.32 -28.50
C ASP A 168 -22.75 -10.54 -27.75
N HIS A 169 -22.99 -9.24 -27.48
CA HIS A 169 -22.07 -8.36 -26.77
C HIS A 169 -21.53 -8.95 -25.45
N LYS A 170 -22.31 -9.79 -24.79
CA LYS A 170 -21.94 -10.45 -23.54
C LYS A 170 -20.68 -11.30 -23.65
N TYR A 171 -20.34 -11.77 -24.84
CA TYR A 171 -19.20 -12.64 -25.12
C TYR A 171 -18.11 -11.97 -25.97
N VAL A 172 -18.12 -10.65 -26.06
CA VAL A 172 -17.07 -9.88 -26.71
C VAL A 172 -15.96 -9.58 -25.71
N TYR A 173 -14.72 -9.85 -26.10
CA TYR A 173 -13.52 -9.59 -25.31
C TYR A 173 -12.72 -8.49 -26.00
N SER A 174 -12.55 -7.33 -25.34
CA SER A 174 -11.82 -6.19 -25.89
C SER A 174 -10.33 -6.24 -25.60
N HIS A 175 -9.94 -6.98 -24.56
CA HIS A 175 -8.55 -7.17 -24.12
C HIS A 175 -8.43 -8.43 -23.25
N PHE A 176 -7.19 -8.76 -22.86
CA PHE A 176 -6.94 -9.86 -21.92
C PHE A 176 -7.12 -9.36 -20.48
N GLY A 177 -8.08 -9.89 -19.77
CA GLY A 177 -8.33 -9.62 -18.37
C GLY A 177 -8.10 -10.83 -17.47
N TYR A 178 -8.64 -10.76 -16.25
CA TYR A 178 -8.47 -11.76 -15.20
C TYR A 178 -9.84 -12.28 -14.73
N ASN A 179 -9.86 -13.38 -14.03
CA ASN A 179 -11.01 -13.79 -13.24
C ASN A 179 -10.76 -13.44 -11.76
N LEU A 180 -11.11 -12.21 -11.36
CA LEU A 180 -10.87 -11.68 -10.02
C LEU A 180 -12.17 -11.41 -9.24
N LYS A 181 -13.26 -12.06 -9.61
CA LYS A 181 -14.52 -11.96 -8.86
C LYS A 181 -14.41 -12.72 -7.54
N LEU A 182 -14.86 -12.07 -6.48
CA LEU A 182 -15.08 -12.71 -5.19
C LEU A 182 -16.45 -13.39 -5.14
N THR A 183 -16.66 -14.24 -4.15
CA THR A 183 -17.93 -14.92 -3.90
C THR A 183 -18.84 -14.07 -2.99
N ASP A 184 -20.15 -14.31 -3.05
CA ASP A 184 -21.12 -13.65 -2.15
C ASP A 184 -20.86 -13.97 -0.68
N MET A 185 -20.31 -15.16 -0.37
CA MET A 185 -19.91 -15.53 1.00
C MET A 185 -18.78 -14.62 1.51
N GLN A 186 -17.78 -14.36 0.68
CA GLN A 186 -16.70 -13.42 1.03
C GLN A 186 -17.23 -11.99 1.18
N ALA A 187 -18.13 -11.56 0.28
CA ALA A 187 -18.77 -10.25 0.37
C ALA A 187 -19.58 -10.08 1.66
N ALA A 188 -20.32 -11.10 2.08
CA ALA A 188 -21.09 -11.09 3.33
C ALA A 188 -20.20 -10.93 4.57
N ILE A 189 -19.03 -11.61 4.59
CA ILE A 189 -18.03 -11.42 5.65
C ILE A 189 -17.53 -9.97 5.63
N GLY A 190 -17.22 -9.42 4.45
CA GLY A 190 -16.79 -8.03 4.28
C GLY A 190 -17.80 -7.02 4.82
N CYS A 191 -19.09 -7.19 4.53
CA CYS A 191 -20.15 -6.34 5.06
C CYS A 191 -20.19 -6.37 6.60
N ALA A 192 -20.14 -7.55 7.20
CA ALA A 192 -20.13 -7.70 8.65
C ALA A 192 -18.86 -7.13 9.33
N GLN A 193 -17.73 -7.09 8.60
CA GLN A 193 -16.50 -6.46 9.07
C GLN A 193 -16.55 -4.94 8.93
N LEU A 194 -17.16 -4.43 7.86
CA LEU A 194 -17.31 -3.00 7.61
C LEU A 194 -18.07 -2.30 8.74
N ASP A 195 -19.09 -2.93 9.30
CA ASP A 195 -19.85 -2.43 10.46
C ASP A 195 -18.97 -2.21 11.71
N LYS A 196 -17.81 -2.86 11.76
CA LYS A 196 -16.85 -2.78 12.88
C LYS A 196 -15.66 -1.86 12.60
N LEU A 197 -15.53 -1.34 11.38
CA LEU A 197 -14.32 -0.66 10.92
C LEU A 197 -13.92 0.52 11.81
N ASP A 198 -14.86 1.35 12.23
CA ASP A 198 -14.57 2.51 13.07
C ASP A 198 -13.97 2.10 14.42
N SER A 199 -14.52 1.05 15.04
CA SER A 199 -13.98 0.52 16.30
C SER A 199 -12.59 -0.10 16.13
N ILE A 200 -12.33 -0.76 15.00
CA ILE A 200 -11.03 -1.32 14.64
C ILE A 200 -9.99 -0.20 14.49
N VAL A 201 -10.33 0.86 13.77
CA VAL A 201 -9.44 2.02 13.54
C VAL A 201 -9.10 2.71 14.86
N LEU A 202 -10.11 2.95 15.71
CA LEU A 202 -9.91 3.56 17.03
C LEU A 202 -9.00 2.72 17.93
N ALA A 203 -9.21 1.40 17.95
CA ALA A 203 -8.35 0.49 18.73
C ALA A 203 -6.90 0.50 18.24
N ARG A 204 -6.65 0.48 16.92
CA ARG A 204 -5.31 0.56 16.34
C ARG A 204 -4.61 1.88 16.67
N ARG A 205 -5.31 3.01 16.58
CA ARG A 205 -4.79 4.33 16.99
C ARG A 205 -4.42 4.36 18.48
N LYS A 206 -5.27 3.82 19.35
CA LYS A 206 -4.99 3.72 20.77
C LYS A 206 -3.76 2.86 21.06
N ASN A 207 -3.69 1.67 20.46
CA ASN A 207 -2.57 0.74 20.66
C ASN A 207 -1.25 1.36 20.18
N PHE A 208 -1.27 2.02 19.02
CA PHE A 208 -0.12 2.74 18.49
C PHE A 208 0.34 3.84 19.47
N GLN A 209 -0.58 4.68 19.95
CA GLN A 209 -0.25 5.76 20.87
C GLN A 209 0.33 5.23 22.20
N THR A 210 -0.20 4.12 22.73
CA THR A 210 0.33 3.47 23.92
C THR A 210 1.79 3.02 23.73
N LEU A 211 2.10 2.41 22.57
CA LEU A 211 3.48 2.02 22.26
C LEU A 211 4.38 3.24 22.09
N LEU A 212 3.92 4.27 21.37
CA LEU A 212 4.67 5.50 21.16
C LEU A 212 5.02 6.17 22.49
N ASP A 213 4.04 6.36 23.38
CA ASP A 213 4.26 6.96 24.69
C ASP A 213 5.19 6.13 25.58
N GLY A 214 5.10 4.82 25.46
CA GLY A 214 5.95 3.90 26.20
C GLY A 214 7.40 3.86 25.70
N LEU A 215 7.68 4.21 24.44
CA LEU A 215 8.99 4.02 23.82
C LEU A 215 9.69 5.33 23.42
N LYS A 216 9.01 6.48 23.41
CA LYS A 216 9.50 7.77 22.88
C LYS A 216 10.81 8.27 23.50
N ASP A 217 11.09 7.90 24.77
CA ASP A 217 12.28 8.35 25.49
C ASP A 217 13.47 7.40 25.32
N ILE A 218 13.38 6.40 24.44
CA ILE A 218 14.45 5.45 24.22
C ILE A 218 15.44 6.00 23.19
N GLU A 219 16.62 6.42 23.67
CA GLU A 219 17.75 6.70 22.79
C GLU A 219 18.13 5.46 21.95
N GLY A 220 18.60 5.65 20.75
CA GLY A 220 18.99 4.56 19.86
C GLY A 220 17.84 3.99 19.00
N LEU A 221 16.60 4.40 19.23
CA LEU A 221 15.46 4.10 18.35
C LEU A 221 14.99 5.35 17.58
N ILE A 222 14.51 5.14 16.38
CA ILE A 222 13.70 6.09 15.61
C ILE A 222 12.29 5.51 15.57
N LEU A 223 11.33 6.25 16.06
CA LEU A 223 9.92 5.86 16.08
C LEU A 223 9.16 6.57 14.97
N PRO A 224 8.04 6.00 14.49
CA PRO A 224 7.30 6.54 13.37
C PRO A 224 6.58 7.83 13.76
N GLU A 225 6.58 8.78 12.84
CA GLU A 225 5.80 10.00 12.94
C GLU A 225 4.67 10.01 11.92
N PRO A 226 3.47 10.48 12.29
CA PRO A 226 2.40 10.67 11.33
C PRO A 226 2.77 11.73 10.30
N GLN A 227 2.44 11.49 9.05
CA GLN A 227 2.55 12.52 8.02
C GLN A 227 1.75 13.77 8.43
N LYS A 228 2.30 14.93 8.16
CA LYS A 228 1.58 16.20 8.41
C LYS A 228 0.22 16.19 7.70
N ASN A 229 -0.79 16.76 8.34
CA ASN A 229 -2.18 16.81 7.86
C ASN A 229 -2.87 15.44 7.75
N SER A 230 -2.33 14.38 8.35
CA SER A 230 -2.91 13.06 8.34
C SER A 230 -3.47 12.63 9.69
N ASN A 231 -4.34 11.63 9.64
CA ASN A 231 -4.84 10.90 10.81
C ASN A 231 -4.79 9.40 10.50
N PRO A 232 -3.63 8.75 10.69
CA PRO A 232 -3.39 7.37 10.30
C PRO A 232 -4.29 6.37 11.02
N SER A 233 -4.60 5.27 10.38
CA SER A 233 -5.28 4.11 10.99
C SER A 233 -4.31 2.99 11.37
N TRP A 234 -3.06 3.19 11.30
CA TRP A 234 -1.91 2.36 11.65
C TRP A 234 -2.10 0.85 11.47
N PHE A 235 -1.36 0.28 10.55
CA PHE A 235 -1.31 -1.17 10.35
C PHE A 235 -0.31 -1.83 11.30
N GLY A 236 0.84 -1.20 11.54
CA GLY A 236 1.90 -1.65 12.42
C GLY A 236 2.62 -0.49 13.08
N PHE A 237 3.45 -0.80 14.08
CA PHE A 237 4.31 0.15 14.77
C PHE A 237 5.75 -0.07 14.32
N LEU A 238 6.29 0.86 13.54
CA LEU A 238 7.66 0.82 13.04
C LEU A 238 8.66 1.13 14.14
N ILE A 239 9.80 0.47 14.10
CA ILE A 239 10.95 0.73 14.93
C ILE A 239 12.18 0.66 14.04
N SER A 240 12.92 1.75 13.96
CA SER A 240 14.26 1.73 13.36
C SER A 240 15.32 1.85 14.42
N VAL A 241 16.37 1.06 14.29
CA VAL A 241 17.54 1.09 15.18
C VAL A 241 18.56 2.05 14.57
N LYS A 242 19.00 3.04 15.34
CA LYS A 242 20.05 3.98 14.91
C LYS A 242 21.37 3.24 14.72
N GLU A 243 22.22 3.70 13.82
CA GLU A 243 23.52 3.09 13.53
C GLU A 243 24.48 3.13 14.74
N ASP A 244 24.31 4.13 15.59
CA ASP A 244 25.10 4.33 16.84
C ASP A 244 24.43 3.78 18.09
N ALA A 245 23.37 3.00 17.97
CA ALA A 245 22.59 2.49 19.11
C ALA A 245 23.32 1.49 20.01
N GLY A 246 24.46 0.93 19.53
CA GLY A 246 25.22 -0.11 20.25
C GLY A 246 24.61 -1.52 20.13
N PHE A 247 23.56 -1.69 19.33
CA PHE A 247 22.95 -2.97 18.96
C PHE A 247 22.32 -2.88 17.58
N THR A 248 22.06 -4.01 16.96
CA THR A 248 21.48 -4.09 15.61
C THR A 248 19.97 -4.36 15.66
N ARG A 249 19.30 -4.05 14.53
CA ARG A 249 17.90 -4.43 14.31
C ARG A 249 17.69 -5.93 14.49
N ASN A 250 18.60 -6.76 13.97
CA ASN A 250 18.49 -8.22 14.08
C ASN A 250 18.55 -8.70 15.54
N GLU A 251 19.50 -8.20 16.31
CA GLU A 251 19.59 -8.56 17.75
C GLU A 251 18.33 -8.22 18.52
N LEU A 252 17.74 -7.03 18.27
CA LEU A 252 16.49 -6.65 18.91
C LEU A 252 15.33 -7.53 18.43
N SER A 253 15.19 -7.76 17.13
CA SER A 253 14.11 -8.59 16.57
C SER A 253 14.19 -10.04 17.07
N GLU A 254 15.37 -10.67 17.07
CA GLU A 254 15.58 -12.02 17.56
C GLU A 254 15.25 -12.13 19.08
N TYR A 255 15.63 -11.13 19.85
CA TYR A 255 15.26 -11.07 21.26
C TYR A 255 13.74 -11.00 21.45
N LEU A 256 13.05 -10.13 20.70
CA LEU A 256 11.59 -10.00 20.78
C LEU A 256 10.88 -11.30 20.36
N GLU A 257 11.31 -11.94 19.28
CA GLU A 257 10.78 -13.24 18.83
C GLU A 257 10.99 -14.32 19.92
N SER A 258 12.16 -14.34 20.60
CA SER A 258 12.40 -15.24 21.72
C SER A 258 11.45 -15.02 22.91
N LYS A 259 10.88 -13.82 23.01
CA LYS A 259 9.90 -13.41 24.02
C LYS A 259 8.45 -13.50 23.51
N LYS A 260 8.21 -14.15 22.38
CA LYS A 260 6.89 -14.34 21.76
C LYS A 260 6.25 -13.02 21.28
N ILE A 261 7.05 -12.02 20.98
CA ILE A 261 6.62 -10.79 20.33
C ILE A 261 7.03 -10.91 18.86
N GLN A 262 6.04 -11.08 17.98
CA GLN A 262 6.28 -11.20 16.53
C GLN A 262 6.78 -9.90 15.94
N THR A 263 7.76 -10.01 15.05
CA THR A 263 8.35 -8.91 14.30
C THR A 263 8.24 -9.17 12.79
N ARG A 264 8.25 -8.13 11.98
CA ARG A 264 8.33 -8.20 10.52
C ARG A 264 9.22 -7.08 10.02
N ASN A 265 9.99 -7.34 8.97
CA ASN A 265 10.67 -6.28 8.24
C ASN A 265 9.64 -5.36 7.57
N LEU A 266 10.02 -4.12 7.29
CA LEU A 266 9.17 -3.26 6.49
C LEU A 266 9.18 -3.77 5.03
N PHE A 267 8.23 -4.65 4.76
CA PHE A 267 8.05 -5.33 3.47
C PHE A 267 9.37 -5.83 2.87
N ALA A 268 9.59 -5.56 1.59
CA ALA A 268 10.80 -5.95 0.87
C ALA A 268 12.01 -5.04 1.15
N GLY A 269 11.84 -3.92 1.85
CA GLY A 269 12.91 -2.92 1.98
C GLY A 269 13.34 -2.42 0.59
N ASN A 270 14.60 -2.63 0.20
CA ASN A 270 15.08 -2.28 -1.14
C ASN A 270 14.82 -3.42 -2.13
N LEU A 271 13.76 -3.30 -2.94
CA LEU A 271 13.39 -4.29 -3.96
C LEU A 271 14.52 -4.61 -4.91
N LEU A 272 15.30 -3.61 -5.32
CA LEU A 272 16.40 -3.81 -6.26
C LEU A 272 17.48 -4.77 -5.73
N LYS A 273 17.58 -4.97 -4.42
CA LYS A 273 18.54 -5.92 -3.82
C LYS A 273 18.04 -7.37 -3.79
N HIS A 274 16.77 -7.61 -4.11
CA HIS A 274 16.23 -8.96 -4.14
C HIS A 274 16.72 -9.77 -5.35
N PRO A 275 16.78 -11.10 -5.22
CA PRO A 275 17.20 -11.98 -6.32
C PRO A 275 16.37 -11.83 -7.60
N ALA A 276 15.08 -11.50 -7.50
CA ALA A 276 14.21 -11.27 -8.66
C ALA A 276 14.70 -10.13 -9.57
N PHE A 277 15.50 -9.21 -9.05
CA PHE A 277 16.05 -8.07 -9.80
C PHE A 277 17.51 -8.30 -10.28
N ASN A 278 18.06 -9.52 -10.11
CA ASN A 278 19.47 -9.79 -10.48
C ASN A 278 19.75 -9.50 -11.96
N GLU A 279 18.89 -9.99 -12.86
CA GLU A 279 19.04 -9.77 -14.30
C GLU A 279 18.96 -8.27 -14.65
N MET A 280 17.98 -7.56 -14.10
CA MET A 280 17.82 -6.13 -14.32
C MET A 280 19.03 -5.33 -13.84
N ARG A 281 19.60 -5.68 -12.67
CA ARG A 281 20.83 -5.03 -12.19
C ARG A 281 22.05 -5.33 -13.06
N GLN A 282 22.16 -6.55 -13.60
CA GLN A 282 23.28 -6.95 -14.47
C GLN A 282 23.21 -6.25 -15.84
N THR A 283 22.01 -6.12 -16.40
CA THR A 283 21.80 -5.47 -17.70
C THR A 283 21.70 -3.95 -17.61
N GLY A 284 21.28 -3.43 -16.45
CA GLY A 284 20.96 -2.01 -16.28
C GLY A 284 19.66 -1.58 -16.98
N GLU A 285 18.85 -2.53 -17.44
CA GLU A 285 17.65 -2.28 -18.24
C GLU A 285 16.36 -2.60 -17.50
N GLY A 286 15.26 -1.98 -17.94
CA GLY A 286 13.91 -2.29 -17.49
C GLY A 286 13.52 -1.63 -16.18
N TYR A 287 14.31 -0.74 -15.61
CA TYR A 287 14.01 0.09 -14.45
C TYR A 287 14.79 1.40 -14.48
N ARG A 288 14.43 2.34 -13.63
CA ARG A 288 15.17 3.58 -13.38
C ARG A 288 15.20 3.86 -11.87
N VAL A 289 16.28 4.47 -11.41
CA VAL A 289 16.46 4.89 -10.01
C VAL A 289 16.69 6.38 -9.96
N VAL A 290 16.09 7.07 -9.00
CA VAL A 290 16.35 8.47 -8.70
C VAL A 290 17.19 8.55 -7.43
N GLY A 291 18.33 9.23 -7.51
CA GLY A 291 19.25 9.34 -6.38
C GLY A 291 19.95 8.00 -6.04
N ASP A 292 20.24 7.80 -4.75
CA ASP A 292 21.05 6.69 -4.24
C ASP A 292 20.29 5.71 -3.32
N LEU A 293 19.02 5.93 -3.06
CA LEU A 293 18.13 5.10 -2.22
C LEU A 293 18.68 4.86 -0.79
N LYS A 294 19.34 5.84 -0.19
CA LYS A 294 19.93 5.72 1.17
C LYS A 294 18.86 5.49 2.25
N GLY A 295 17.72 6.19 2.18
CA GLY A 295 16.61 6.00 3.10
C GLY A 295 16.05 4.58 2.99
N THR A 296 15.85 4.11 1.76
CA THR A 296 15.41 2.74 1.46
C THR A 296 16.41 1.69 1.98
N ASP A 297 17.71 1.93 1.81
CA ASP A 297 18.77 1.04 2.31
C ASP A 297 18.85 1.05 3.84
N PHE A 298 18.69 2.21 4.46
CA PHE A 298 18.59 2.30 5.92
C PHE A 298 17.42 1.47 6.44
N ILE A 299 16.25 1.59 5.82
CA ILE A 299 15.06 0.80 6.19
C ILE A 299 15.34 -0.70 6.06
N LEU A 300 15.91 -1.13 4.95
CA LEU A 300 16.26 -2.54 4.72
C LEU A 300 17.11 -3.12 5.85
N ASN A 301 18.07 -2.35 6.35
CA ASN A 301 19.05 -2.82 7.33
C ASN A 301 18.59 -2.63 8.78
N ASN A 302 17.85 -1.55 9.07
CA ASN A 302 17.66 -1.06 10.42
C ASN A 302 16.23 -1.06 10.91
N THR A 303 15.23 -1.36 10.04
CA THR A 303 13.81 -1.18 10.38
C THR A 303 13.07 -2.51 10.45
N PHE A 304 12.18 -2.62 11.43
CA PHE A 304 11.17 -3.67 11.55
C PHE A 304 9.89 -3.07 12.16
N TRP A 305 8.81 -3.83 12.19
CA TRP A 305 7.58 -3.42 12.85
C TRP A 305 6.99 -4.50 13.73
N ILE A 306 6.19 -4.09 14.71
CA ILE A 306 5.41 -4.90 15.61
C ILE A 306 3.92 -4.59 15.48
N GLY A 307 3.07 -5.52 15.87
CA GLY A 307 1.63 -5.40 15.68
C GLY A 307 0.97 -4.33 16.56
N VAL A 308 -0.12 -3.74 16.03
CA VAL A 308 -1.04 -2.84 16.76
C VAL A 308 -2.51 -3.25 16.53
N TYR A 309 -2.78 -4.53 16.27
CA TYR A 309 -4.10 -5.01 15.92
C TYR A 309 -5.14 -4.79 17.07
N PRO A 310 -6.42 -4.70 16.76
CA PRO A 310 -7.46 -4.24 17.71
C PRO A 310 -7.68 -5.17 18.89
N GLY A 311 -7.31 -6.45 18.79
CA GLY A 311 -7.44 -7.43 19.89
C GLY A 311 -6.32 -7.39 20.94
N MET A 312 -5.36 -6.46 20.83
CA MET A 312 -4.30 -6.33 21.86
C MET A 312 -4.85 -5.73 23.16
N THR A 313 -4.52 -6.41 24.27
CA THR A 313 -4.83 -5.91 25.61
C THR A 313 -3.77 -4.93 26.11
N GLU A 314 -4.12 -4.15 27.12
CA GLU A 314 -3.17 -3.26 27.79
C GLU A 314 -1.96 -4.04 28.34
N GLU A 315 -2.17 -5.24 28.89
CA GLU A 315 -1.11 -6.12 29.38
C GLU A 315 -0.13 -6.52 28.28
N MET A 316 -0.65 -6.85 27.08
CA MET A 316 0.20 -7.17 25.93
C MET A 316 1.05 -5.96 25.51
N LEU A 317 0.46 -4.77 25.44
CA LEU A 317 1.18 -3.55 25.10
C LEU A 317 2.27 -3.22 26.13
N GLN A 318 1.95 -3.31 27.41
CA GLN A 318 2.93 -3.08 28.49
C GLN A 318 4.03 -4.16 28.52
N TYR A 319 3.69 -5.41 28.19
CA TYR A 319 4.67 -6.46 28.02
C TYR A 319 5.66 -6.15 26.89
N MET A 320 5.18 -5.69 25.75
CA MET A 320 6.04 -5.30 24.61
C MET A 320 6.95 -4.14 24.99
N ILE A 321 6.41 -3.08 25.59
CA ILE A 321 7.18 -1.90 26.04
C ILE A 321 8.26 -2.32 27.04
N SER A 322 7.89 -3.07 28.07
CA SER A 322 8.83 -3.50 29.11
C SER A 322 9.92 -4.43 28.58
N THR A 323 9.58 -5.27 27.60
CA THR A 323 10.53 -6.20 26.97
C THR A 323 11.56 -5.44 26.14
N ILE A 324 11.14 -4.45 25.33
CA ILE A 324 12.06 -3.59 24.58
C ILE A 324 12.97 -2.82 25.54
N LYS A 325 12.41 -2.19 26.57
CA LYS A 325 13.21 -1.46 27.57
C LYS A 325 14.24 -2.36 28.29
N LYS A 326 13.87 -3.59 28.62
CA LYS A 326 14.80 -4.55 29.23
C LYS A 326 15.95 -4.89 28.28
N PHE A 327 15.70 -5.16 27.03
CA PHE A 327 16.76 -5.43 26.05
C PHE A 327 17.77 -4.29 26.02
N ILE A 328 17.31 -3.06 25.92
CA ILE A 328 18.17 -1.87 25.81
C ILE A 328 18.94 -1.63 27.10
N ALA A 329 18.32 -1.84 28.27
CA ALA A 329 19.00 -1.70 29.55
C ALA A 329 20.15 -2.69 29.70
N PHE A 330 20.02 -3.94 29.22
CA PHE A 330 21.10 -4.93 29.23
C PHE A 330 22.28 -4.60 28.32
N ARG A 331 22.10 -3.74 27.31
CA ARG A 331 23.15 -3.36 26.35
C ARG A 331 23.90 -2.08 26.75
N LYS A 332 23.36 -1.30 27.70
CA LYS A 332 24.02 -0.09 28.27
C LYS A 332 24.99 -0.40 29.40
N VAL A 333 25.14 -1.66 29.82
CA VAL A 333 26.11 -2.18 30.82
C VAL A 333 27.25 -2.85 30.11
#